data_ef83b1e10329fb9c1e10e0f5987b6e6d
#
_entry.id   ef83b1e10329fb9c1e10e0f5987b6e6d
#
_cell.length_a   1.000
_cell.length_b   1.000
_cell.length_c   1.000
_cell.angle_alpha   90.00
_cell.angle_beta   90.00
_cell.angle_gamma   90.00
#
_symmetry.space_group_name_H-M   'P 1'
#
loop_
_entity.id
_entity.type
_entity.pdbx_description
1 polymer ?
#
loop_
_entity_poly.entity_id
_entity_poly.type
_entity_poly.pdbx_seq_one_letter_code
_entity_poly.pdbx_strand_id
1 'polypeptide(L)'
;MHISKEIFNRYIKPVFVMLALTAGCYTLFSFTTAKITGDVLSVLGITSSQANERITSTIMGGYINTYGIKNLKSIASGNKTAVAQDLLVYTKAFVNSPDFTREYMAAKQAHKPDAGTAPEAPEVFKNNLVEQAKLSLNNAQKYYNEASAETKALFKEALEDAKKYAADMQDPENDLLKSYADGYSMMLDNYKKDSAARIAQWQAEYPDNSIMFVKKRLEEFMKITADIDFNAELVEKNGKKYFVNQQYERKDYRWKMAFRAGRDVIKPSRDFVQQWLNEIK
;
A
#
# COMPACT_ATOMS: atom_id res chain seq x y z
N MET A 1 21.40 -9.44 -5.85
CA MET A 1 20.01 -9.26 -6.28
C MET A 1 19.50 -7.95 -5.69
N HIS A 2 19.48 -6.88 -6.50
CA HIS A 2 19.03 -5.55 -6.07
C HIS A 2 17.51 -5.54 -6.04
N ILE A 3 16.92 -5.59 -4.85
CA ILE A 3 15.51 -5.27 -4.67
C ILE A 3 15.40 -3.75 -4.85
N SER A 4 14.67 -3.34 -5.87
CA SER A 4 14.51 -1.95 -6.29
C SER A 4 14.00 -1.09 -5.13
N LYS A 5 14.68 0.02 -4.84
CA LYS A 5 14.26 1.07 -3.88
C LYS A 5 12.85 1.63 -4.16
N GLU A 6 12.31 1.38 -5.35
CA GLU A 6 10.96 1.83 -5.74
C GLU A 6 9.84 1.03 -5.08
N ILE A 7 10.04 -0.27 -4.81
CA ILE A 7 9.03 -1.09 -4.12
C ILE A 7 8.93 -0.70 -2.65
N PHE A 8 10.06 -0.35 -2.02
CA PHE A 8 10.10 0.10 -0.62
C PHE A 8 9.40 1.45 -0.42
N ASN A 9 9.50 2.37 -1.38
CA ASN A 9 8.87 3.70 -1.31
C ASN A 9 7.36 3.70 -1.61
N ARG A 10 6.83 2.68 -2.28
CA ARG A 10 5.42 2.64 -2.71
C ARG A 10 4.47 2.21 -1.59
N TYR A 11 4.98 1.53 -0.55
CA TYR A 11 4.18 0.92 0.51
C TYR A 11 4.32 1.58 1.89
N ILE A 12 5.21 2.59 2.06
CA ILE A 12 5.46 3.25 3.35
C ILE A 12 5.06 4.73 3.28
N LYS A 13 3.86 5.05 2.83
CA LYS A 13 3.33 6.42 2.95
C LYS A 13 2.09 6.41 3.83
N PRO A 14 2.21 6.65 5.11
CA PRO A 14 1.09 6.68 6.06
C PRO A 14 0.61 8.07 6.46
N VAL A 15 -0.63 8.17 6.59
CA VAL A 15 -1.58 8.74 7.54
C VAL A 15 -1.48 10.18 8.00
N PHE A 16 -2.48 10.93 7.58
CA PHE A 16 -2.99 12.11 8.27
C PHE A 16 -4.51 12.23 8.10
N VAL A 17 -5.26 11.37 8.75
CA VAL A 17 -6.72 11.34 8.64
C VAL A 17 -7.38 12.54 9.29
N MET A 18 -6.80 12.97 10.43
CA MET A 18 -7.50 13.87 11.33
C MET A 18 -7.29 15.35 11.05
N LEU A 19 -6.28 15.71 10.29
CA LEU A 19 -5.86 17.10 10.11
C LEU A 19 -6.06 17.67 8.72
N ALA A 20 -6.27 16.84 7.73
CA ALA A 20 -6.43 17.28 6.36
C ALA A 20 -7.73 18.02 6.08
N LEU A 21 -8.75 17.74 6.87
CA LEU A 21 -10.02 18.47 6.79
C LEU A 21 -9.86 19.96 7.16
N THR A 22 -8.77 20.33 7.82
CA THR A 22 -8.53 21.68 8.28
C THR A 22 -7.52 22.48 7.45
N ALA A 23 -6.70 21.83 6.62
CA ALA A 23 -5.60 22.48 5.91
C ALA A 23 -5.99 23.27 4.65
N GLY A 24 -7.23 23.14 4.18
CA GLY A 24 -7.73 23.81 2.97
C GLY A 24 -8.32 25.21 3.17
N CYS A 25 -8.41 25.72 4.39
CA CYS A 25 -9.16 26.94 4.70
C CYS A 25 -8.27 28.17 4.89
N TYR A 26 -7.95 28.86 3.81
CA TYR A 26 -7.42 30.23 3.85
C TYR A 26 -8.46 31.20 3.30
N THR A 27 -9.34 31.70 4.16
CA THR A 27 -10.01 32.99 3.96
C THR A 27 -10.21 33.64 5.33
N LEU A 28 -9.75 34.88 5.45
CA LEU A 28 -9.89 35.75 6.61
C LEU A 28 -11.35 36.18 6.75
N PHE A 29 -12.06 35.62 7.73
CA PHE A 29 -13.26 36.24 8.28
C PHE A 29 -13.28 36.03 9.79
N SER A 30 -13.43 37.15 10.50
CA SER A 30 -13.62 37.24 11.94
C SER A 30 -15.04 36.80 12.27
N PHE A 31 -15.22 35.64 12.89
CA PHE A 31 -16.50 35.26 13.47
C PHE A 31 -16.30 34.75 14.91
N THR A 32 -17.22 35.14 15.78
CA THR A 32 -17.34 34.71 17.16
C THR A 32 -17.34 33.18 17.25
N THR A 33 -16.59 32.65 18.20
CA THR A 33 -16.51 31.23 18.56
C THR A 33 -17.91 30.69 18.92
N ALA A 34 -18.68 30.28 17.91
CA ALA A 34 -19.84 29.45 18.13
C ALA A 34 -19.34 28.02 18.42
N LYS A 35 -19.69 27.48 19.59
CA LYS A 35 -19.47 26.09 19.91
C LYS A 35 -20.28 25.25 18.91
N ILE A 36 -19.59 24.56 17.99
CA ILE A 36 -20.27 23.68 17.04
C ILE A 36 -20.72 22.46 17.84
N THR A 37 -21.94 22.52 18.36
CA THR A 37 -22.63 21.42 19.05
C THR A 37 -23.50 20.60 18.09
N GLY A 38 -23.26 20.74 16.78
CA GLY A 38 -23.98 20.04 15.72
C GLY A 38 -23.19 18.86 15.15
N ASP A 39 -23.87 18.08 14.31
CA ASP A 39 -23.25 17.01 13.56
C ASP A 39 -22.11 17.55 12.66
N VAL A 40 -20.86 17.23 13.01
CA VAL A 40 -19.67 17.69 12.28
C VAL A 40 -19.73 17.29 10.78
N LEU A 41 -20.38 16.19 10.46
CA LEU A 41 -20.51 15.71 9.09
C LEU A 41 -21.42 16.63 8.27
N SER A 42 -22.47 17.17 8.89
CA SER A 42 -23.35 18.18 8.27
C SER A 42 -22.57 19.47 7.96
N VAL A 43 -21.72 19.92 8.88
CA VAL A 43 -20.83 21.09 8.64
C VAL A 43 -19.91 20.84 7.44
N LEU A 44 -19.41 19.63 7.28
CA LEU A 44 -18.55 19.24 6.16
C LEU A 44 -19.32 18.96 4.86
N GLY A 45 -20.64 18.84 4.93
CA GLY A 45 -21.50 18.49 3.78
C GLY A 45 -21.27 17.07 3.28
N ILE A 46 -21.01 16.12 4.18
CA ILE A 46 -20.81 14.70 3.87
C ILE A 46 -21.74 13.81 4.72
N THR A 47 -22.04 12.63 4.20
CA THR A 47 -22.77 11.59 4.94
C THR A 47 -21.86 10.77 5.84
N SER A 48 -22.43 10.06 6.82
CA SER A 48 -21.67 9.11 7.67
C SER A 48 -20.99 8.01 6.83
N SER A 49 -21.65 7.48 5.80
CA SER A 49 -21.04 6.50 4.88
C SER A 49 -19.81 7.06 4.18
N GLN A 50 -19.89 8.29 3.67
CA GLN A 50 -18.74 8.95 3.04
C GLN A 50 -17.62 9.25 4.04
N ALA A 51 -17.95 9.62 5.29
CA ALA A 51 -16.95 9.84 6.33
C ALA A 51 -16.24 8.53 6.68
N ASN A 52 -16.98 7.45 6.89
CA ASN A 52 -16.44 6.13 7.23
C ASN A 52 -15.51 5.60 6.13
N GLU A 53 -15.94 5.66 4.85
CA GLU A 53 -15.10 5.28 3.71
C GLU A 53 -13.78 6.06 3.67
N ARG A 54 -13.84 7.40 3.91
CA ARG A 54 -12.62 8.22 3.94
C ARG A 54 -11.73 7.91 5.12
N ILE A 55 -12.29 7.68 6.29
CA ILE A 55 -11.52 7.28 7.47
C ILE A 55 -10.83 5.95 7.19
N THR A 56 -11.58 4.94 6.71
CA THR A 56 -11.00 3.64 6.37
C THR A 56 -9.91 3.76 5.32
N SER A 57 -10.19 4.41 4.19
CA SER A 57 -9.21 4.56 3.10
C SER A 57 -7.96 5.31 3.56
N THR A 58 -8.10 6.28 4.45
CA THR A 58 -6.97 7.05 4.95
C THR A 58 -6.18 6.27 5.99
N ILE A 59 -6.83 5.56 6.91
CA ILE A 59 -6.15 4.69 7.87
C ILE A 59 -5.42 3.56 7.15
N MET A 60 -6.05 2.92 6.18
CA MET A 60 -5.45 1.82 5.43
C MET A 60 -4.37 2.28 4.46
N GLY A 61 -4.67 3.28 3.64
CA GLY A 61 -3.80 3.74 2.56
C GLY A 61 -2.73 4.74 2.97
N GLY A 62 -2.87 5.36 4.13
CA GLY A 62 -1.91 6.36 4.64
C GLY A 62 -1.88 7.67 3.85
N TYR A 63 -2.90 7.96 3.08
CA TYR A 63 -3.04 9.22 2.35
C TYR A 63 -4.30 9.94 2.81
N ILE A 64 -4.32 11.26 2.62
CA ILE A 64 -5.43 12.10 3.02
C ILE A 64 -6.43 12.19 1.86
N ASN A 65 -7.62 11.65 2.07
CA ASN A 65 -8.69 11.72 1.10
C ASN A 65 -9.70 12.82 1.46
N THR A 66 -9.52 14.00 0.84
CA THR A 66 -10.45 15.14 0.98
C THR A 66 -11.39 15.29 -0.21
N TYR A 67 -11.34 14.38 -1.18
CA TYR A 67 -12.15 14.48 -2.39
C TYR A 67 -13.65 14.50 -2.06
N GLY A 68 -14.38 15.45 -2.65
CA GLY A 68 -15.83 15.58 -2.49
C GLY A 68 -16.28 16.20 -1.16
N ILE A 69 -15.40 16.71 -0.30
CA ILE A 69 -15.80 17.51 0.87
C ILE A 69 -16.05 18.95 0.40
N LYS A 70 -17.32 19.31 0.31
CA LYS A 70 -17.74 20.57 -0.32
C LYS A 70 -17.38 21.79 0.53
N ASN A 71 -17.49 21.69 1.85
CA ASN A 71 -17.47 22.82 2.76
C ASN A 71 -16.09 23.05 3.45
N LEU A 72 -15.04 22.34 3.07
CA LEU A 72 -13.71 22.50 3.69
C LEU A 72 -13.20 23.94 3.69
N LYS A 73 -13.41 24.66 2.59
CA LYS A 73 -12.93 26.04 2.42
C LYS A 73 -13.79 27.06 3.16
N SER A 74 -15.01 26.72 3.52
CA SER A 74 -15.95 27.62 4.20
C SER A 74 -15.88 27.53 5.73
N ILE A 75 -15.11 26.58 6.30
CA ILE A 75 -14.92 26.50 7.74
C ILE A 75 -14.15 27.72 8.21
N ALA A 76 -14.82 28.56 9.01
CA ALA A 76 -14.23 29.75 9.57
C ALA A 76 -12.99 29.41 10.43
N SER A 77 -11.99 30.28 10.40
CA SER A 77 -10.71 30.06 11.10
C SER A 77 -10.89 29.72 12.58
N GLY A 78 -11.83 30.41 13.27
CA GLY A 78 -12.16 30.16 14.67
C GLY A 78 -12.83 28.82 14.96
N ASN A 79 -13.41 28.17 13.95
CA ASN A 79 -14.12 26.90 14.11
C ASN A 79 -13.27 25.66 13.79
N LYS A 80 -12.06 25.84 13.25
CA LYS A 80 -11.20 24.73 12.82
C LYS A 80 -10.86 23.77 13.94
N THR A 81 -10.54 24.30 15.12
CA THR A 81 -10.22 23.49 16.30
C THR A 81 -11.39 22.65 16.76
N ALA A 82 -12.58 23.25 16.82
CA ALA A 82 -13.80 22.50 17.22
C ALA A 82 -14.12 21.41 16.20
N VAL A 83 -14.11 21.72 14.89
CA VAL A 83 -14.33 20.74 13.82
C VAL A 83 -13.29 19.59 13.89
N ALA A 84 -12.03 19.91 14.15
CA ALA A 84 -10.98 18.89 14.26
C ALA A 84 -11.21 17.99 15.48
N GLN A 85 -11.61 18.54 16.63
CA GLN A 85 -11.93 17.76 17.83
C GLN A 85 -13.15 16.85 17.61
N ASP A 86 -14.23 17.37 17.03
CA ASP A 86 -15.44 16.59 16.74
C ASP A 86 -15.14 15.45 15.75
N LEU A 87 -14.30 15.71 14.74
CA LEU A 87 -13.82 14.67 13.81
C LEU A 87 -12.97 13.61 14.51
N LEU A 88 -12.14 13.99 15.47
CA LEU A 88 -11.34 13.04 16.26
C LEU A 88 -12.24 12.13 17.09
N VAL A 89 -13.26 12.70 17.74
CA VAL A 89 -14.27 11.94 18.50
C VAL A 89 -15.03 10.99 17.59
N TYR A 90 -15.52 11.48 16.43
CA TYR A 90 -16.20 10.66 15.44
C TYR A 90 -15.31 9.52 14.93
N THR A 91 -14.06 9.84 14.56
CA THR A 91 -13.10 8.84 14.07
C THR A 91 -12.84 7.78 15.12
N LYS A 92 -12.62 8.17 16.39
CA LYS A 92 -12.40 7.23 17.50
C LYS A 92 -13.62 6.31 17.70
N ALA A 93 -14.83 6.84 17.64
CA ALA A 93 -16.04 6.04 17.71
C ALA A 93 -16.15 5.04 16.55
N PHE A 94 -15.92 5.49 15.32
CA PHE A 94 -16.01 4.65 14.14
C PHE A 94 -14.96 3.53 14.12
N VAL A 95 -13.70 3.81 14.41
CA VAL A 95 -12.64 2.78 14.35
C VAL A 95 -12.76 1.73 15.47
N ASN A 96 -13.56 2.01 16.51
CA ASN A 96 -13.93 1.03 17.54
C ASN A 96 -15.22 0.25 17.18
N SER A 97 -15.83 0.50 16.02
CA SER A 97 -17.07 -0.16 15.60
C SER A 97 -16.80 -1.51 14.92
N PRO A 98 -17.79 -2.43 14.93
CA PRO A 98 -17.72 -3.66 14.16
C PRO A 98 -17.60 -3.42 12.67
N ASP A 99 -18.15 -2.32 12.14
CA ASP A 99 -18.09 -1.97 10.71
C ASP A 99 -16.66 -1.69 10.28
N PHE A 100 -15.92 -0.86 11.04
CA PHE A 100 -14.51 -0.64 10.74
C PHE A 100 -13.69 -1.93 10.84
N THR A 101 -13.94 -2.76 11.87
CA THR A 101 -13.23 -4.04 12.00
C THR A 101 -13.45 -4.92 10.78
N ARG A 102 -14.69 -5.01 10.27
CA ARG A 102 -15.02 -5.76 9.05
C ARG A 102 -14.28 -5.21 7.82
N GLU A 103 -14.29 -3.89 7.62
CA GLU A 103 -13.60 -3.24 6.51
C GLU A 103 -12.08 -3.44 6.60
N TYR A 104 -11.53 -3.30 7.80
CA TYR A 104 -10.12 -3.57 8.06
C TYR A 104 -9.72 -5.00 7.71
N MET A 105 -10.49 -5.99 8.14
CA MET A 105 -10.20 -7.39 7.88
C MET A 105 -10.29 -7.73 6.39
N ALA A 106 -11.26 -7.14 5.68
CA ALA A 106 -11.35 -7.27 4.22
C ALA A 106 -10.12 -6.65 3.53
N ALA A 107 -9.72 -5.46 3.94
CA ALA A 107 -8.53 -4.81 3.40
C ALA A 107 -7.24 -5.57 3.75
N LYS A 108 -7.09 -6.07 4.98
CA LYS A 108 -5.99 -6.95 5.40
C LYS A 108 -5.88 -8.16 4.49
N GLN A 109 -7.01 -8.83 4.21
CA GLN A 109 -7.04 -10.01 3.35
C GLN A 109 -6.67 -9.67 1.89
N ALA A 110 -7.13 -8.52 1.38
CA ALA A 110 -6.78 -8.04 0.04
C ALA A 110 -5.28 -7.74 -0.13
N HIS A 111 -4.58 -7.42 0.96
CA HIS A 111 -3.12 -7.18 0.98
C HIS A 111 -2.30 -8.43 1.35
N LYS A 112 -2.96 -9.59 1.53
CA LYS A 112 -2.24 -10.82 1.81
C LYS A 112 -1.33 -11.17 0.64
N PRO A 113 -0.02 -11.37 0.87
CA PRO A 113 0.88 -11.72 -0.21
C PRO A 113 0.55 -13.08 -0.78
N ASP A 114 0.73 -13.22 -2.09
CA ASP A 114 0.73 -14.53 -2.73
C ASP A 114 1.89 -15.37 -2.16
N ALA A 115 1.60 -16.63 -1.90
CA ALA A 115 2.62 -17.58 -1.48
C ALA A 115 3.73 -17.77 -2.54
N GLY A 116 3.46 -17.37 -3.80
CA GLY A 116 4.29 -17.69 -4.94
C GLY A 116 4.13 -19.15 -5.37
N THR A 117 4.81 -19.53 -6.43
CA THR A 117 4.80 -20.90 -6.93
C THR A 117 5.94 -21.68 -6.32
N ALA A 118 5.62 -22.79 -5.65
CA ALA A 118 6.64 -23.71 -5.18
C ALA A 118 7.36 -24.36 -6.37
N PRO A 119 8.67 -24.67 -6.25
CA PRO A 119 9.35 -25.44 -7.29
C PRO A 119 8.68 -26.81 -7.44
N GLU A 120 8.49 -27.24 -8.69
CA GLU A 120 7.92 -28.55 -8.98
C GLU A 120 8.86 -29.68 -8.50
N ALA A 121 8.26 -30.79 -8.05
CA ALA A 121 9.09 -31.95 -7.73
C ALA A 121 9.87 -32.43 -8.98
N PRO A 122 11.11 -32.93 -8.85
CA PRO A 122 11.96 -33.30 -9.99
C PRO A 122 11.28 -34.21 -11.01
N GLU A 123 10.50 -35.19 -10.55
CA GLU A 123 9.74 -36.08 -11.42
C GLU A 123 8.64 -35.36 -12.20
N VAL A 124 7.95 -34.38 -11.57
CA VAL A 124 6.91 -33.58 -12.25
C VAL A 124 7.58 -32.67 -13.29
N PHE A 125 8.67 -32.00 -12.93
CA PHE A 125 9.45 -31.17 -13.84
C PHE A 125 9.93 -31.95 -15.05
N LYS A 126 10.52 -33.15 -14.84
CA LYS A 126 10.93 -34.07 -15.91
C LYS A 126 9.76 -34.46 -16.81
N ASN A 127 8.64 -34.89 -16.21
CA ASN A 127 7.47 -35.31 -16.98
C ASN A 127 6.93 -34.18 -17.85
N ASN A 128 6.87 -32.95 -17.32
CA ASN A 128 6.43 -31.78 -18.08
C ASN A 128 7.34 -31.48 -19.27
N LEU A 129 8.67 -31.59 -19.09
CA LEU A 129 9.64 -31.41 -20.18
C LEU A 129 9.51 -32.52 -21.24
N VAL A 130 9.34 -33.77 -20.83
CA VAL A 130 9.13 -34.89 -21.75
C VAL A 130 7.86 -34.72 -22.58
N GLU A 131 6.77 -34.29 -21.94
CA GLU A 131 5.51 -34.03 -22.67
C GLU A 131 5.63 -32.85 -23.64
N GLN A 132 6.31 -31.75 -23.23
CA GLN A 132 6.60 -30.63 -24.13
C GLN A 132 7.46 -31.06 -25.32
N ALA A 133 8.48 -31.87 -25.08
CA ALA A 133 9.33 -32.40 -26.15
C ALA A 133 8.57 -33.31 -27.14
N LYS A 134 7.67 -34.14 -26.64
CA LYS A 134 6.77 -34.96 -27.48
C LYS A 134 5.85 -34.09 -28.34
N LEU A 135 5.24 -33.06 -27.74
CA LEU A 135 4.39 -32.13 -28.48
C LEU A 135 5.16 -31.40 -29.56
N SER A 136 6.39 -30.95 -29.25
CA SER A 136 7.29 -30.28 -30.21
C SER A 136 7.62 -31.23 -31.38
N LEU A 137 7.98 -32.47 -31.08
CA LEU A 137 8.28 -33.49 -32.09
C LEU A 137 7.08 -33.76 -32.97
N ASN A 138 5.89 -33.93 -32.40
CA ASN A 138 4.66 -34.18 -33.17
C ASN A 138 4.34 -33.02 -34.12
N ASN A 139 4.50 -31.77 -33.64
CA ASN A 139 4.30 -30.57 -34.46
C ASN A 139 5.33 -30.47 -35.58
N ALA A 140 6.62 -30.70 -35.29
CA ALA A 140 7.66 -30.71 -36.30
C ALA A 140 7.46 -31.77 -37.38
N GLN A 141 7.04 -32.98 -36.96
CA GLN A 141 6.68 -34.07 -37.90
C GLN A 141 5.51 -33.68 -38.81
N LYS A 142 4.48 -33.05 -38.23
CA LYS A 142 3.32 -32.58 -39.02
C LYS A 142 3.74 -31.55 -40.05
N TYR A 143 4.49 -30.53 -39.64
CA TYR A 143 4.95 -29.45 -40.56
C TYR A 143 5.89 -30.01 -41.65
N TYR A 144 6.77 -30.94 -41.33
CA TYR A 144 7.60 -31.61 -42.31
C TYR A 144 6.76 -32.40 -43.36
N ASN A 145 5.72 -33.07 -42.92
CA ASN A 145 4.84 -33.84 -43.81
C ASN A 145 4.01 -32.93 -44.73
N GLU A 146 3.59 -31.76 -44.25
CA GLU A 146 2.76 -30.81 -44.98
C GLU A 146 3.60 -29.79 -45.80
N ALA A 147 4.92 -29.81 -45.66
CA ALA A 147 5.83 -28.86 -46.33
C ALA A 147 5.89 -29.03 -47.86
N SER A 148 5.93 -27.91 -48.56
CA SER A 148 6.20 -27.90 -50.02
C SER A 148 7.65 -28.33 -50.33
N ALA A 149 7.93 -28.67 -51.57
CA ALA A 149 9.29 -29.04 -52.00
C ALA A 149 10.34 -27.97 -51.68
N GLU A 150 9.94 -26.68 -51.73
CA GLU A 150 10.83 -25.52 -51.48
C GLU A 150 11.18 -25.36 -50.02
N THR A 151 10.24 -25.66 -49.07
CA THR A 151 10.43 -25.47 -47.64
C THR A 151 10.82 -26.76 -46.91
N LYS A 152 10.77 -27.93 -47.58
CA LYS A 152 10.98 -29.24 -46.98
C LYS A 152 12.35 -29.40 -46.30
N ALA A 153 13.40 -28.78 -46.85
CA ALA A 153 14.72 -28.82 -46.25
C ALA A 153 14.78 -28.12 -44.89
N LEU A 154 14.11 -26.98 -44.74
CA LEU A 154 14.02 -26.25 -43.50
C LEU A 154 13.26 -27.02 -42.41
N PHE A 155 12.11 -27.59 -42.75
CA PHE A 155 11.33 -28.40 -41.83
C PHE A 155 11.98 -29.74 -41.51
N LYS A 156 12.87 -30.25 -42.33
CA LYS A 156 13.68 -31.42 -42.03
C LYS A 156 14.64 -31.15 -40.88
N GLU A 157 15.34 -30.01 -40.93
CA GLU A 157 16.26 -29.59 -39.86
C GLU A 157 15.50 -29.42 -38.52
N ALA A 158 14.39 -28.70 -38.52
CA ALA A 158 13.54 -28.52 -37.35
C ALA A 158 13.03 -29.88 -36.77
N LEU A 159 12.74 -30.85 -37.64
CA LEU A 159 12.34 -32.18 -37.19
C LEU A 159 13.49 -32.95 -36.55
N GLU A 160 14.70 -32.87 -37.10
CA GLU A 160 15.87 -33.55 -36.51
C GLU A 160 16.23 -32.91 -35.13
N ASP A 161 16.13 -31.60 -35.01
CA ASP A 161 16.32 -30.91 -33.73
C ASP A 161 15.26 -31.29 -32.70
N ALA A 162 14.00 -31.38 -33.09
CA ALA A 162 12.92 -31.86 -32.23
C ALA A 162 13.09 -33.31 -31.77
N LYS A 163 13.58 -34.22 -32.68
CA LYS A 163 13.93 -35.60 -32.32
C LYS A 163 15.04 -35.63 -31.28
N LYS A 164 16.12 -34.86 -31.49
CA LYS A 164 17.23 -34.79 -30.58
C LYS A 164 16.77 -34.27 -29.21
N TYR A 165 16.01 -33.19 -29.16
CA TYR A 165 15.45 -32.64 -27.94
C TYR A 165 14.58 -33.67 -27.21
N ALA A 166 13.71 -34.42 -27.93
CA ALA A 166 12.87 -35.45 -27.32
C ALA A 166 13.68 -36.64 -26.77
N ALA A 167 14.79 -36.99 -27.40
CA ALA A 167 15.71 -38.01 -26.90
C ALA A 167 16.47 -37.52 -25.65
N ASP A 168 16.98 -36.26 -25.67
CA ASP A 168 17.70 -35.65 -24.58
C ASP A 168 16.85 -35.53 -23.31
N MET A 169 15.55 -35.19 -23.43
CA MET A 169 14.64 -35.09 -22.28
C MET A 169 14.26 -36.48 -21.69
N GLN A 170 14.41 -37.55 -22.43
CA GLN A 170 14.20 -38.91 -21.95
C GLN A 170 15.47 -39.55 -21.37
N ASP A 171 16.63 -38.94 -21.61
CA ASP A 171 17.90 -39.44 -21.08
C ASP A 171 17.96 -39.23 -19.55
N PRO A 172 18.13 -40.30 -18.75
CA PRO A 172 18.27 -40.19 -17.31
C PRO A 172 19.56 -39.45 -16.89
N GLU A 173 20.56 -39.38 -17.78
CA GLU A 173 21.81 -38.72 -17.56
C GLU A 173 21.84 -37.26 -18.02
N ASN A 174 20.69 -36.72 -18.45
CA ASN A 174 20.56 -35.34 -18.90
C ASN A 174 20.98 -34.35 -17.80
N ASP A 175 21.97 -33.49 -18.10
CA ASP A 175 22.58 -32.57 -17.14
C ASP A 175 21.56 -31.55 -16.56
N LEU A 176 20.58 -31.10 -17.35
CA LEU A 176 19.54 -30.19 -16.88
C LEU A 176 18.67 -30.86 -15.81
N LEU A 177 18.23 -32.09 -16.06
CA LEU A 177 17.36 -32.84 -15.15
C LEU A 177 18.12 -33.18 -13.84
N LYS A 178 19.40 -33.58 -13.94
CA LYS A 178 20.25 -33.83 -12.78
C LYS A 178 20.47 -32.55 -11.98
N SER A 179 20.89 -31.45 -12.62
CA SER A 179 21.14 -30.18 -11.94
C SER A 179 19.87 -29.66 -11.24
N TYR A 180 18.71 -29.86 -11.86
CA TYR A 180 17.43 -29.49 -11.23
C TYR A 180 17.15 -30.37 -9.99
N ALA A 181 17.32 -31.68 -10.09
CA ALA A 181 17.11 -32.62 -8.99
C ALA A 181 18.06 -32.32 -7.81
N ASP A 182 19.35 -32.09 -8.10
CA ASP A 182 20.35 -31.77 -7.09
C ASP A 182 20.07 -30.43 -6.39
N GLY A 183 19.59 -29.43 -7.14
CA GLY A 183 19.25 -28.11 -6.60
C GLY A 183 17.88 -28.02 -5.93
N TYR A 184 16.99 -29.02 -6.11
CA TYR A 184 15.59 -28.94 -5.71
C TYR A 184 15.40 -28.68 -4.20
N SER A 185 16.13 -29.38 -3.34
CA SER A 185 16.04 -29.20 -1.89
C SER A 185 16.32 -27.74 -1.50
N MET A 186 17.39 -27.16 -2.06
CA MET A 186 17.76 -25.76 -1.80
C MET A 186 16.69 -24.78 -2.34
N MET A 187 16.15 -25.02 -3.54
CA MET A 187 15.08 -24.19 -4.10
C MET A 187 13.82 -24.25 -3.24
N LEU A 188 13.43 -25.45 -2.78
CA LEU A 188 12.27 -25.64 -1.92
C LEU A 188 12.45 -24.95 -0.56
N ASP A 189 13.62 -25.04 0.03
CA ASP A 189 13.94 -24.39 1.32
C ASP A 189 13.94 -22.86 1.19
N ASN A 190 14.51 -22.33 0.12
CA ASN A 190 14.45 -20.89 -0.17
C ASN A 190 13.00 -20.41 -0.38
N TYR A 191 12.21 -21.15 -1.16
CA TYR A 191 10.80 -20.85 -1.34
C TYR A 191 10.04 -20.80 0.00
N LYS A 192 10.23 -21.81 0.87
CA LYS A 192 9.60 -21.87 2.20
C LYS A 192 10.00 -20.67 3.06
N LYS A 193 11.31 -20.34 3.10
CA LYS A 193 11.82 -19.19 3.87
C LYS A 193 11.26 -17.87 3.36
N ASP A 194 11.27 -17.65 2.06
CA ASP A 194 10.78 -16.44 1.45
C ASP A 194 9.26 -16.28 1.63
N SER A 195 8.51 -17.37 1.47
CA SER A 195 7.06 -17.38 1.71
C SER A 195 6.74 -17.08 3.17
N ALA A 196 7.42 -17.73 4.12
CA ALA A 196 7.25 -17.48 5.55
C ALA A 196 7.61 -16.03 5.92
N ALA A 197 8.69 -15.49 5.37
CA ALA A 197 9.11 -14.11 5.60
C ALA A 197 8.07 -13.09 5.09
N ARG A 198 7.50 -13.30 3.88
CA ARG A 198 6.42 -12.45 3.35
C ARG A 198 5.17 -12.48 4.21
N ILE A 199 4.76 -13.65 4.66
CA ILE A 199 3.60 -13.80 5.55
C ILE A 199 3.86 -13.13 6.91
N ALA A 200 5.04 -13.32 7.50
CA ALA A 200 5.40 -12.68 8.77
C ALA A 200 5.43 -11.14 8.63
N GLN A 201 5.96 -10.62 7.55
CA GLN A 201 5.96 -9.18 7.26
C GLN A 201 4.52 -8.65 7.12
N TRP A 202 3.66 -9.35 6.38
CA TRP A 202 2.26 -8.98 6.24
C TRP A 202 1.52 -8.99 7.58
N GLN A 203 1.72 -10.02 8.43
CA GLN A 203 1.12 -10.07 9.76
C GLN A 203 1.61 -8.95 10.67
N ALA A 204 2.90 -8.59 10.59
CA ALA A 204 3.48 -7.48 11.33
C ALA A 204 2.94 -6.12 10.84
N GLU A 205 2.70 -5.98 9.54
CA GLU A 205 2.13 -4.76 8.95
C GLU A 205 0.64 -4.63 9.26
N TYR A 206 -0.10 -5.74 9.15
CA TYR A 206 -1.56 -5.83 9.37
C TYR A 206 -1.87 -6.75 10.56
N PRO A 207 -1.79 -6.27 11.82
CA PRO A 207 -2.10 -7.08 12.99
C PRO A 207 -3.55 -7.59 12.96
N ASP A 208 -3.85 -8.69 13.67
CA ASP A 208 -5.22 -9.23 13.74
C ASP A 208 -6.20 -8.29 14.44
N ASN A 209 -5.71 -7.54 15.41
CA ASN A 209 -6.48 -6.50 16.07
C ASN A 209 -6.39 -5.18 15.30
N SER A 210 -7.51 -4.75 14.70
CA SER A 210 -7.61 -3.50 13.92
C SER A 210 -7.19 -2.26 14.75
N ILE A 211 -7.43 -2.25 16.05
CA ILE A 211 -7.05 -1.14 16.94
C ILE A 211 -5.51 -1.03 17.05
N MET A 212 -4.78 -2.14 16.98
CA MET A 212 -3.31 -2.09 16.96
C MET A 212 -2.78 -1.47 15.67
N PHE A 213 -3.50 -1.64 14.57
CA PHE A 213 -3.19 -0.94 13.31
C PHE A 213 -3.45 0.57 13.44
N VAL A 214 -4.59 0.96 14.02
CA VAL A 214 -4.91 2.36 14.33
C VAL A 214 -3.86 2.96 15.26
N LYS A 215 -3.44 2.24 16.30
CA LYS A 215 -2.39 2.67 17.24
C LYS A 215 -1.12 3.10 16.52
N LYS A 216 -0.61 2.27 15.60
CA LYS A 216 0.56 2.62 14.77
C LYS A 216 0.36 3.95 14.03
N ARG A 217 -0.84 4.18 13.51
CA ARG A 217 -1.18 5.41 12.81
C ARG A 217 -1.21 6.64 13.71
N LEU A 218 -1.73 6.50 14.91
CA LEU A 218 -1.70 7.55 15.93
C LEU A 218 -0.26 7.87 16.38
N GLU A 219 0.58 6.85 16.58
CA GLU A 219 1.99 7.02 16.91
C GLU A 219 2.76 7.76 15.79
N GLU A 220 2.49 7.44 14.52
CA GLU A 220 3.03 8.18 13.39
C GLU A 220 2.61 9.65 13.38
N PHE A 221 1.33 9.95 13.65
CA PHE A 221 0.87 11.32 13.80
C PHE A 221 1.64 12.05 14.90
N MET A 222 1.80 11.44 16.06
CA MET A 222 2.56 12.02 17.18
C MET A 222 4.02 12.30 16.78
N LYS A 223 4.65 11.37 16.06
CA LYS A 223 6.03 11.50 15.57
C LYS A 223 6.17 12.65 14.57
N ILE A 224 5.30 12.69 13.55
CA ILE A 224 5.40 13.69 12.48
C ILE A 224 5.12 15.10 12.98
N THR A 225 4.25 15.24 13.98
CA THR A 225 3.88 16.54 14.53
C THR A 225 4.74 17.00 15.71
N ALA A 226 5.77 16.23 16.08
CA ALA A 226 6.55 16.50 17.28
C ALA A 226 7.41 17.79 17.20
N ASP A 227 7.94 18.09 16.01
CA ASP A 227 8.94 19.12 15.77
C ASP A 227 8.44 20.26 14.86
N ILE A 228 7.13 20.54 14.87
CA ILE A 228 6.60 21.61 14.02
C ILE A 228 6.92 22.97 14.63
N ASP A 229 7.71 23.75 13.90
CA ASP A 229 7.93 25.15 14.19
C ASP A 229 6.82 26.02 13.58
N PHE A 230 5.80 26.31 14.37
CA PHE A 230 4.67 27.13 13.93
C PHE A 230 5.02 28.62 13.71
N ASN A 231 6.22 29.06 14.06
CA ASN A 231 6.71 30.41 13.79
C ASN A 231 7.58 30.47 12.51
N ALA A 232 7.71 29.35 11.78
CA ALA A 232 8.49 29.30 10.56
C ALA A 232 7.97 30.29 9.51
N GLU A 233 8.89 31.07 8.97
CA GLU A 233 8.59 32.10 7.98
C GLU A 233 8.32 31.52 6.61
N LEU A 234 7.33 32.13 5.93
CA LEU A 234 6.95 31.79 4.55
C LEU A 234 7.21 32.95 3.61
N VAL A 235 7.70 32.67 2.42
CA VAL A 235 7.84 33.62 1.31
C VAL A 235 6.89 33.21 0.19
N GLU A 236 6.25 34.19 -0.44
CA GLU A 236 5.40 33.95 -1.60
C GLU A 236 6.21 34.09 -2.90
N LYS A 237 6.12 33.09 -3.76
CA LYS A 237 6.72 33.10 -5.10
C LYS A 237 5.70 32.51 -6.10
N ASN A 238 5.36 33.29 -7.12
CA ASN A 238 4.40 32.86 -8.18
C ASN A 238 3.06 32.36 -7.61
N GLY A 239 2.50 33.07 -6.61
CA GLY A 239 1.22 32.72 -5.98
C GLY A 239 1.26 31.48 -5.08
N LYS A 240 2.46 30.96 -4.77
CA LYS A 240 2.67 29.83 -3.86
C LYS A 240 3.53 30.23 -2.69
N LYS A 241 3.21 29.70 -1.50
CA LYS A 241 3.96 29.93 -0.26
C LYS A 241 4.98 28.83 -0.03
N TYR A 242 6.23 29.22 0.18
CA TYR A 242 7.38 28.37 0.45
C TYR A 242 7.99 28.74 1.80
N PHE A 243 8.58 27.76 2.50
CA PHE A 243 9.35 28.06 3.70
C PHE A 243 10.64 28.78 3.33
N VAL A 244 10.97 29.82 4.09
CA VAL A 244 12.26 30.51 3.97
C VAL A 244 13.39 29.54 4.33
N ASN A 245 13.21 28.76 5.39
CA ASN A 245 14.13 27.69 5.73
C ASN A 245 13.97 26.47 4.80
N GLN A 246 15.00 26.22 3.98
CA GLN A 246 15.04 25.12 3.02
C GLN A 246 14.89 23.71 3.66
N GLN A 247 15.25 23.56 4.94
CA GLN A 247 15.08 22.28 5.65
C GLN A 247 13.59 21.97 5.83
N TYR A 248 12.73 22.98 6.04
CA TYR A 248 11.28 22.80 6.14
C TYR A 248 10.63 22.47 4.79
N GLU A 249 11.17 22.97 3.69
CA GLU A 249 10.71 22.57 2.35
C GLU A 249 10.98 21.09 2.03
N ARG A 250 12.00 20.50 2.65
CA ARG A 250 12.34 19.06 2.49
C ARG A 250 11.57 18.14 3.45
N LYS A 251 10.83 18.71 4.42
CA LYS A 251 10.00 17.91 5.34
C LYS A 251 8.90 17.19 4.58
N ASP A 252 8.44 16.06 5.16
CA ASP A 252 7.28 15.32 4.67
C ASP A 252 6.09 16.26 4.44
N TYR A 253 5.30 15.98 3.40
CA TYR A 253 4.13 16.79 3.07
C TYR A 253 3.13 16.87 4.23
N ARG A 254 3.01 15.82 5.06
CA ARG A 254 2.15 15.75 6.24
C ARG A 254 2.59 16.72 7.32
N TRP A 255 3.91 16.85 7.53
CA TRP A 255 4.46 17.87 8.42
C TRP A 255 4.07 19.28 7.94
N LYS A 256 4.22 19.54 6.63
CA LYS A 256 3.83 20.83 6.03
C LYS A 256 2.32 21.09 6.11
N MET A 257 1.49 20.05 6.00
CA MET A 257 0.05 20.17 6.21
C MET A 257 -0.31 20.47 7.65
N ALA A 258 0.32 19.82 8.60
CA ALA A 258 0.13 20.07 10.02
C ALA A 258 0.58 21.49 10.40
N PHE A 259 1.70 21.97 9.86
CA PHE A 259 2.10 23.39 9.99
C PHE A 259 0.99 24.33 9.50
N ARG A 260 0.41 24.08 8.31
CA ARG A 260 -0.67 24.91 7.73
C ARG A 260 -1.98 24.82 8.51
N ALA A 261 -2.25 23.72 9.19
CA ALA A 261 -3.41 23.59 10.07
C ALA A 261 -3.30 24.54 11.28
N GLY A 262 -2.09 24.83 11.73
CA GLY A 262 -1.81 25.77 12.78
C GLY A 262 -1.71 25.16 14.18
N ARG A 263 -1.07 25.87 15.08
CA ARG A 263 -0.82 25.45 16.47
C ARG A 263 -2.13 25.14 17.21
N ASP A 264 -3.15 25.98 17.00
CA ASP A 264 -4.43 25.88 17.70
C ASP A 264 -5.22 24.62 17.34
N VAL A 265 -4.97 24.04 16.19
CA VAL A 265 -5.53 22.75 15.75
C VAL A 265 -4.64 21.60 16.20
N ILE A 266 -3.32 21.70 15.97
CA ILE A 266 -2.41 20.56 16.18
C ILE A 266 -2.23 20.25 17.66
N LYS A 267 -2.08 21.25 18.52
CA LYS A 267 -1.84 21.01 19.96
C LYS A 267 -3.00 20.24 20.61
N PRO A 268 -4.26 20.70 20.52
CA PRO A 268 -5.39 19.93 21.08
C PRO A 268 -5.57 18.55 20.44
N SER A 269 -5.26 18.43 19.13
CA SER A 269 -5.31 17.14 18.44
C SER A 269 -4.28 16.17 18.99
N ARG A 270 -3.07 16.63 19.27
CA ARG A 270 -2.02 15.81 19.91
C ARG A 270 -2.43 15.38 21.32
N ASP A 271 -2.99 16.30 22.10
CA ASP A 271 -3.46 16.00 23.47
C ASP A 271 -4.54 14.91 23.44
N PHE A 272 -5.51 15.01 22.53
CA PHE A 272 -6.53 13.99 22.31
C PHE A 272 -5.93 12.63 21.89
N VAL A 273 -5.03 12.64 20.90
CA VAL A 273 -4.38 11.43 20.40
C VAL A 273 -3.53 10.77 21.48
N GLN A 274 -2.84 11.55 22.32
CA GLN A 274 -2.08 11.00 23.44
C GLN A 274 -2.99 10.30 24.47
N GLN A 275 -4.13 10.90 24.81
CA GLN A 275 -5.12 10.27 25.67
C GLN A 275 -5.65 8.98 25.05
N TRP A 276 -5.98 9.00 23.76
CA TRP A 276 -6.44 7.81 23.07
C TRP A 276 -5.39 6.69 23.01
N LEU A 277 -4.13 7.02 22.76
CA LEU A 277 -3.02 6.04 22.83
C LEU A 277 -2.89 5.40 24.20
N ASN A 278 -3.11 6.15 25.29
CA ASN A 278 -3.06 5.63 26.65
C ASN A 278 -4.22 4.66 26.96
N GLU A 279 -5.33 4.75 26.24
CA GLU A 279 -6.48 3.85 26.38
C GLU A 279 -6.30 2.53 25.60
N ILE A 280 -5.45 2.52 24.54
CA ILE A 280 -5.19 1.33 23.73
C ILE A 280 -4.15 0.46 24.46
N LYS A 281 -4.61 -0.63 25.00
CA LYS A 281 -3.78 -1.60 25.75
C LYS A 281 -3.06 -2.57 24.81
#